data_03e244213daf1a662ee2f6a227bfff9d
#
_entry.id   03e244213daf1a662ee2f6a227bfff9d
#
_cell.length_a   1.000
_cell.length_b   1.000
_cell.length_c   1.000
_cell.angle_alpha   90.00
_cell.angle_beta   90.00
_cell.angle_gamma   90.00
#
_symmetry.space_group_name_H-M   'P 1'
#
loop_
_entity.id
_entity.type
_entity.pdbx_description
1 polymer ?
#
loop_
_entity_poly.entity_id
_entity_poly.type
_entity_poly.pdbx_seq_one_letter_code
_entity_poly.pdbx_strand_id
1 'polypeptide(L)'
;MALSAFFSGMEIAFVSSSRLQAEIDKDDTNSVARHCLDKFYHNPNGFVSTMLVGNNIVLVVYGILFAQIFDRLWGLMGITNGASLVVLDTICSTLIVLFTGEFLPKSLFKSNPNRLLTLFAPLAYLFYIILWPLSVFSTWLSRLMLRIVGVKIPKEEELGAFTKVDLDYLLQSSIDSAKSDDDIDDEVKIFQNALDFPDTKVRDCMVPRTEINAVDTDDCTVEELQ
;
A
#
# COMPACT_ATOMS: atom_id res chain seq x y z
N MET A 1 14.62 -11.03 -15.64
CA MET A 1 14.37 -9.58 -15.64
C MET A 1 12.88 -9.27 -15.67
N ALA A 2 12.13 -9.56 -16.76
CA ALA A 2 10.72 -9.20 -16.87
C ALA A 2 9.83 -9.73 -15.72
N LEU A 3 10.03 -10.96 -15.27
CA LEU A 3 9.28 -11.53 -14.13
C LEU A 3 9.61 -10.85 -12.80
N SER A 4 10.88 -10.51 -12.55
CA SER A 4 11.27 -9.77 -11.33
C SER A 4 10.65 -8.38 -11.34
N ALA A 5 10.73 -7.68 -12.48
CA ALA A 5 10.10 -6.38 -12.68
C ALA A 5 8.59 -6.43 -12.47
N PHE A 6 7.94 -7.51 -12.94
CA PHE A 6 6.51 -7.73 -12.74
C PHE A 6 6.15 -7.92 -11.27
N PHE A 7 6.81 -8.84 -10.55
CA PHE A 7 6.51 -9.10 -9.15
C PHE A 7 6.80 -7.87 -8.27
N SER A 8 7.95 -7.23 -8.48
CA SER A 8 8.35 -6.03 -7.75
C SER A 8 7.43 -4.82 -8.05
N GLY A 9 6.99 -4.68 -9.30
CA GLY A 9 6.03 -3.66 -9.72
C GLY A 9 4.64 -3.90 -9.15
N MET A 10 4.13 -5.14 -9.20
CA MET A 10 2.81 -5.49 -8.65
C MET A 10 2.74 -5.33 -7.13
N GLU A 11 3.82 -5.63 -6.41
CA GLU A 11 3.93 -5.40 -4.98
C GLU A 11 3.72 -3.91 -4.66
N ILE A 12 4.48 -3.02 -5.30
CA ILE A 12 4.40 -1.58 -5.03
C ILE A 12 3.07 -0.99 -5.55
N ALA A 13 2.55 -1.47 -6.68
CA ALA A 13 1.25 -1.03 -7.20
C ALA A 13 0.14 -1.33 -6.19
N PHE A 14 0.14 -2.53 -5.61
CA PHE A 14 -0.87 -2.92 -4.63
C PHE A 14 -0.77 -2.10 -3.34
N VAL A 15 0.45 -1.92 -2.81
CA VAL A 15 0.67 -1.13 -1.58
C VAL A 15 0.35 0.36 -1.78
N SER A 16 0.58 0.89 -3.00
CA SER A 16 0.32 2.29 -3.33
C SER A 16 -1.09 2.53 -3.90
N SER A 17 -1.87 1.47 -4.14
CA SER A 17 -3.23 1.60 -4.65
C SER A 17 -4.20 1.97 -3.54
N SER A 18 -5.21 2.77 -3.88
CA SER A 18 -6.33 3.05 -2.98
C SER A 18 -7.44 2.05 -3.24
N ARG A 19 -7.84 1.29 -2.20
CA ARG A 19 -8.97 0.36 -2.28
C ARG A 19 -10.27 1.08 -2.65
N LEU A 20 -10.47 2.28 -2.09
CA LEU A 20 -11.67 3.05 -2.38
C LEU A 20 -11.73 3.49 -3.84
N GLN A 21 -10.62 3.95 -4.41
CA GLN A 21 -10.57 4.34 -5.82
C GLN A 21 -10.80 3.14 -6.74
N ALA A 22 -10.29 1.97 -6.37
CA ALA A 22 -10.58 0.71 -7.08
C ALA A 22 -12.07 0.31 -6.98
N GLU A 23 -12.75 0.66 -5.89
CA GLU A 23 -14.20 0.49 -5.72
C GLU A 23 -15.01 1.49 -6.56
N ILE A 24 -14.57 2.74 -6.69
CA ILE A 24 -15.21 3.79 -7.49
C ILE A 24 -15.09 3.48 -8.99
N ASP A 25 -13.91 3.03 -9.44
CA ASP A 25 -13.62 2.70 -10.84
C ASP A 25 -14.25 1.34 -11.28
N LYS A 26 -15.13 0.76 -10.47
CA LYS A 26 -15.75 -0.56 -10.73
C LYS A 26 -16.54 -0.62 -12.04
N ASP A 27 -17.16 0.47 -12.44
CA ASP A 27 -18.02 0.48 -13.64
C ASP A 27 -17.23 0.37 -14.94
N ASP A 28 -15.98 0.85 -14.96
CA ASP A 28 -15.10 0.83 -16.15
C ASP A 28 -14.15 -0.39 -16.18
N THR A 29 -14.14 -1.23 -15.14
CA THR A 29 -13.17 -2.31 -15.01
C THR A 29 -13.72 -3.64 -15.54
N ASN A 30 -12.89 -4.38 -16.31
CA ASN A 30 -13.21 -5.73 -16.77
C ASN A 30 -13.63 -6.65 -15.61
N SER A 31 -14.72 -7.40 -15.78
CA SER A 31 -15.28 -8.32 -14.78
C SER A 31 -14.24 -9.29 -14.19
N VAL A 32 -13.28 -9.75 -15.01
CA VAL A 32 -12.21 -10.66 -14.56
C VAL A 32 -11.20 -9.94 -13.66
N ALA A 33 -10.76 -8.75 -14.05
CA ALA A 33 -9.82 -7.97 -13.26
C ALA A 33 -10.44 -7.58 -11.90
N ARG A 34 -11.72 -7.22 -11.89
CA ARG A 34 -12.51 -6.92 -10.68
C ARG A 34 -12.50 -8.11 -9.71
N HIS A 35 -12.80 -9.31 -10.18
CA HIS A 35 -12.80 -10.52 -9.34
C HIS A 35 -11.40 -10.79 -8.75
N CYS A 36 -10.34 -10.57 -9.53
CA CYS A 36 -8.96 -10.72 -9.05
C CYS A 36 -8.62 -9.69 -7.97
N LEU A 37 -8.97 -8.42 -8.18
CA LEU A 37 -8.73 -7.34 -7.22
C LEU A 37 -9.47 -7.56 -5.90
N ASP A 38 -10.74 -8.00 -5.97
CA ASP A 38 -11.53 -8.32 -4.78
C ASP A 38 -10.84 -9.41 -3.93
N LYS A 39 -10.29 -10.45 -4.58
CA LYS A 39 -9.49 -11.47 -3.91
C LYS A 39 -8.22 -10.92 -3.26
N PHE A 40 -7.53 -10.01 -3.92
CA PHE A 40 -6.31 -9.39 -3.39
C PHE A 40 -6.60 -8.52 -2.17
N TYR A 41 -7.65 -7.70 -2.25
CA TYR A 41 -8.07 -6.84 -1.14
C TYR A 41 -8.73 -7.61 0.02
N HIS A 42 -9.25 -8.81 -0.23
CA HIS A 42 -9.72 -9.68 0.84
C HIS A 42 -8.57 -10.29 1.67
N ASN A 43 -7.42 -10.55 1.04
CA ASN A 43 -6.23 -11.07 1.73
C ASN A 43 -4.97 -10.30 1.30
N PRO A 44 -4.80 -9.04 1.73
CA PRO A 44 -3.70 -8.17 1.31
C PRO A 44 -2.34 -8.73 1.71
N ASN A 45 -2.21 -9.24 2.92
CA ASN A 45 -0.97 -9.84 3.40
C ASN A 45 -0.55 -11.07 2.60
N GLY A 46 -1.53 -11.91 2.23
CA GLY A 46 -1.31 -13.09 1.40
C GLY A 46 -0.85 -12.71 -0.01
N PHE A 47 -1.43 -11.68 -0.60
CA PHE A 47 -1.04 -11.19 -1.92
C PHE A 47 0.39 -10.62 -1.92
N VAL A 48 0.69 -9.70 -1.00
CA VAL A 48 2.03 -9.09 -0.88
C VAL A 48 3.09 -10.16 -0.61
N SER A 49 2.83 -11.09 0.32
CA SER A 49 3.74 -12.21 0.59
C SER A 49 3.99 -13.07 -0.64
N THR A 50 2.97 -13.32 -1.46
CA THR A 50 3.10 -14.11 -2.68
C THR A 50 3.95 -13.40 -3.72
N MET A 51 3.75 -12.09 -3.92
CA MET A 51 4.56 -11.29 -4.85
C MET A 51 6.02 -11.22 -4.40
N LEU A 52 6.25 -11.04 -3.09
CA LEU A 52 7.59 -11.03 -2.50
C LEU A 52 8.32 -12.37 -2.66
N VAL A 53 7.63 -13.49 -2.39
CA VAL A 53 8.19 -14.83 -2.59
C VAL A 53 8.51 -15.08 -4.06
N GLY A 54 7.59 -14.71 -4.96
CA GLY A 54 7.80 -14.80 -6.41
C GLY A 54 9.02 -14.02 -6.87
N ASN A 55 9.17 -12.78 -6.42
CA ASN A 55 10.33 -11.96 -6.74
C ASN A 55 11.65 -12.61 -6.26
N ASN A 56 11.69 -13.11 -5.03
CA ASN A 56 12.88 -13.76 -4.48
C ASN A 56 13.26 -15.02 -5.25
N ILE A 57 12.31 -15.85 -5.66
CA ILE A 57 12.58 -17.03 -6.50
C ILE A 57 13.22 -16.61 -7.82
N VAL A 58 12.64 -15.60 -8.48
CA VAL A 58 13.14 -15.11 -9.76
C VAL A 58 14.53 -14.50 -9.62
N LEU A 59 14.80 -13.79 -8.52
CA LEU A 59 16.12 -13.22 -8.23
C LEU A 59 17.19 -14.32 -8.07
N VAL A 60 16.89 -15.43 -7.39
CA VAL A 60 17.81 -16.57 -7.25
C VAL A 60 18.11 -17.19 -8.62
N VAL A 61 17.07 -17.48 -9.40
CA VAL A 61 17.24 -18.03 -10.76
C VAL A 61 18.06 -17.08 -11.63
N TYR A 62 17.79 -15.79 -11.53
CA TYR A 62 18.53 -14.76 -12.23
C TYR A 62 20.01 -14.74 -11.84
N GLY A 63 20.32 -14.80 -10.54
CA GLY A 63 21.70 -14.82 -10.05
C GLY A 63 22.50 -16.00 -10.63
N ILE A 64 21.91 -17.20 -10.69
CA ILE A 64 22.54 -18.39 -11.27
C ILE A 64 22.81 -18.21 -12.77
N LEU A 65 21.84 -17.67 -13.52
CA LEU A 65 21.98 -17.44 -14.96
C LEU A 65 23.03 -16.37 -15.28
N PHE A 66 23.05 -15.29 -14.49
CA PHE A 66 24.02 -14.21 -14.70
C PHE A 66 25.46 -14.64 -14.37
N ALA A 67 25.68 -15.41 -13.32
CA ALA A 67 26.96 -15.95 -13.01
C ALA A 67 27.57 -16.72 -14.22
N GLN A 68 26.74 -17.55 -14.88
CA GLN A 68 27.21 -18.31 -16.09
C GLN A 68 27.51 -17.40 -17.28
N ILE A 69 26.78 -16.29 -17.44
CA ILE A 69 27.01 -15.34 -18.53
C ILE A 69 28.29 -14.53 -18.26
N PHE A 70 28.48 -14.06 -17.05
CA PHE A 70 29.62 -13.27 -16.65
C PHE A 70 30.92 -14.10 -16.65
N ASP A 71 30.88 -15.33 -16.19
CA ASP A 71 32.05 -16.25 -16.26
C ASP A 71 32.62 -16.35 -17.69
N ARG A 72 31.72 -16.45 -18.68
CA ARG A 72 32.14 -16.44 -20.09
C ARG A 72 32.70 -15.10 -20.54
N LEU A 73 32.10 -14.03 -20.12
CA LEU A 73 32.51 -12.66 -20.49
C LEU A 73 33.90 -12.31 -19.94
N TRP A 74 34.15 -12.62 -18.68
CA TRP A 74 35.41 -12.38 -18.01
C TRP A 74 36.53 -13.29 -18.54
N GLY A 75 36.17 -14.54 -18.88
CA GLY A 75 37.09 -15.46 -19.55
C GLY A 75 37.61 -14.90 -20.88
N LEU A 76 36.76 -14.21 -21.65
CA LEU A 76 37.16 -13.51 -22.89
C LEU A 76 38.06 -12.30 -22.62
N MET A 77 37.89 -11.64 -21.46
CA MET A 77 38.73 -10.49 -21.05
C MET A 77 40.04 -10.89 -20.38
N GLY A 78 40.31 -12.20 -20.22
CA GLY A 78 41.58 -12.71 -19.65
C GLY A 78 41.72 -12.56 -18.14
N ILE A 79 40.62 -12.29 -17.43
CA ILE A 79 40.63 -12.20 -15.97
C ILE A 79 40.41 -13.63 -15.42
N THR A 80 41.45 -14.20 -14.84
CA THR A 80 41.45 -15.62 -14.42
C THR A 80 41.51 -15.84 -12.92
N ASN A 81 41.60 -14.77 -12.12
CA ASN A 81 41.65 -14.86 -10.66
C ASN A 81 40.22 -15.16 -10.07
N GLY A 82 40.02 -16.41 -9.62
CA GLY A 82 38.70 -16.89 -9.17
C GLY A 82 38.02 -16.04 -8.07
N ALA A 83 38.78 -15.53 -7.11
CA ALA A 83 38.20 -14.69 -6.05
C ALA A 83 37.75 -13.30 -6.54
N SER A 84 38.51 -12.67 -7.42
CA SER A 84 38.14 -11.35 -8.00
C SER A 84 36.96 -11.47 -8.97
N LEU A 85 36.83 -12.57 -9.69
CA LEU A 85 35.71 -12.86 -10.57
C LEU A 85 34.38 -12.89 -9.80
N VAL A 86 34.32 -13.66 -8.71
CA VAL A 86 33.10 -13.79 -7.89
C VAL A 86 32.65 -12.43 -7.34
N VAL A 87 33.59 -11.62 -6.87
CA VAL A 87 33.27 -10.27 -6.34
C VAL A 87 32.76 -9.36 -7.48
N LEU A 88 33.41 -9.38 -8.63
CA LEU A 88 33.03 -8.55 -9.77
C LEU A 88 31.66 -8.95 -10.34
N ASP A 89 31.40 -10.25 -10.47
CA ASP A 89 30.11 -10.81 -10.88
C ASP A 89 28.99 -10.39 -9.93
N THR A 90 29.26 -10.48 -8.62
CA THR A 90 28.27 -10.10 -7.60
C THR A 90 27.93 -8.60 -7.69
N ILE A 91 28.94 -7.75 -7.82
CA ILE A 91 28.71 -6.30 -7.92
C ILE A 91 27.95 -5.96 -9.21
N CYS A 92 28.41 -6.44 -10.36
CA CYS A 92 27.80 -6.15 -11.65
C CYS A 92 26.36 -6.68 -11.74
N SER A 93 26.13 -7.94 -11.33
CA SER A 93 24.80 -8.55 -11.35
C SER A 93 23.84 -7.82 -10.39
N THR A 94 24.29 -7.47 -9.19
CA THR A 94 23.49 -6.73 -8.21
C THR A 94 23.09 -5.36 -8.74
N LEU A 95 24.01 -4.59 -9.32
CA LEU A 95 23.69 -3.28 -9.88
C LEU A 95 22.67 -3.38 -11.02
N ILE A 96 22.84 -4.34 -11.92
CA ILE A 96 21.92 -4.55 -13.03
C ILE A 96 20.52 -4.93 -12.52
N VAL A 97 20.43 -5.87 -11.56
CA VAL A 97 19.16 -6.30 -10.97
C VAL A 97 18.49 -5.16 -10.22
N LEU A 98 19.24 -4.48 -9.37
CA LEU A 98 18.71 -3.37 -8.56
C LEU A 98 18.10 -2.29 -9.47
N PHE A 99 18.78 -1.94 -10.55
CA PHE A 99 18.29 -0.90 -11.44
C PHE A 99 17.13 -1.37 -12.32
N THR A 100 17.28 -2.50 -13.00
CA THR A 100 16.31 -2.97 -14.01
C THR A 100 15.20 -3.86 -13.45
N GLY A 101 15.47 -4.62 -12.40
CA GLY A 101 14.54 -5.56 -11.78
C GLY A 101 13.73 -4.97 -10.62
N GLU A 102 14.24 -3.92 -9.96
CA GLU A 102 13.58 -3.32 -8.81
C GLU A 102 13.31 -1.84 -8.98
N PHE A 103 14.32 -0.99 -9.18
CA PHE A 103 14.16 0.46 -9.16
C PHE A 103 13.23 0.96 -10.28
N LEU A 104 13.52 0.62 -11.53
CA LEU A 104 12.72 1.07 -12.68
C LEU A 104 11.26 0.56 -12.60
N PRO A 105 11.00 -0.74 -12.37
CA PRO A 105 9.64 -1.22 -12.27
C PRO A 105 8.86 -0.58 -11.12
N LYS A 106 9.47 -0.48 -9.93
CA LYS A 106 8.82 0.16 -8.77
C LYS A 106 8.46 1.61 -9.06
N SER A 107 9.34 2.36 -9.72
CA SER A 107 9.08 3.76 -10.10
C SER A 107 7.93 3.87 -11.11
N LEU A 108 7.92 3.01 -12.14
CA LEU A 108 6.86 3.00 -13.15
C LEU A 108 5.49 2.62 -12.56
N PHE A 109 5.43 1.56 -11.77
CA PHE A 109 4.19 1.09 -11.18
C PHE A 109 3.64 2.05 -10.11
N LYS A 110 4.51 2.76 -9.41
CA LYS A 110 4.11 3.80 -8.45
C LYS A 110 3.48 5.03 -9.12
N SER A 111 3.84 5.33 -10.37
CA SER A 111 3.29 6.47 -11.12
C SER A 111 1.77 6.36 -11.35
N ASN A 112 1.27 5.16 -11.68
CA ASN A 112 -0.14 4.91 -11.93
C ASN A 112 -0.57 3.57 -11.32
N PRO A 113 -0.61 3.45 -9.98
CA PRO A 113 -0.75 2.16 -9.31
C PRO A 113 -2.07 1.46 -9.62
N ASN A 114 -3.20 2.17 -9.61
CA ASN A 114 -4.52 1.59 -9.82
C ASN A 114 -4.68 1.02 -11.24
N ARG A 115 -4.26 1.77 -12.27
CA ARG A 115 -4.37 1.32 -13.67
C ARG A 115 -3.49 0.10 -13.96
N LEU A 116 -2.23 0.13 -13.48
CA LEU A 116 -1.29 -0.97 -13.71
C LEU A 116 -1.70 -2.21 -12.90
N LEU A 117 -2.16 -2.03 -11.66
CA LEU A 117 -2.69 -3.12 -10.86
C LEU A 117 -3.89 -3.80 -11.56
N THR A 118 -4.84 -3.03 -12.07
CA THR A 118 -6.02 -3.54 -12.78
C THR A 118 -5.64 -4.24 -14.08
N LEU A 119 -4.72 -3.66 -14.87
CA LEU A 119 -4.27 -4.23 -16.14
C LEU A 119 -3.60 -5.58 -15.96
N PHE A 120 -2.73 -5.70 -14.95
CA PHE A 120 -1.96 -6.90 -14.67
C PHE A 120 -2.61 -7.85 -13.65
N ALA A 121 -3.79 -7.50 -13.10
CA ALA A 121 -4.50 -8.30 -12.11
C ALA A 121 -4.74 -9.77 -12.55
N PRO A 122 -5.17 -10.08 -13.79
CA PRO A 122 -5.38 -11.48 -14.20
C PRO A 122 -4.09 -12.30 -14.21
N LEU A 123 -2.98 -11.69 -14.65
CA LEU A 123 -1.67 -12.34 -14.66
C LEU A 123 -1.14 -12.53 -13.24
N ALA A 124 -1.30 -11.53 -12.39
CA ALA A 124 -0.94 -11.63 -10.98
C ALA A 124 -1.74 -12.70 -10.25
N TYR A 125 -3.01 -12.85 -10.58
CA TYR A 125 -3.87 -13.90 -10.00
C TYR A 125 -3.41 -15.30 -10.38
N LEU A 126 -2.95 -15.49 -11.60
CA LEU A 126 -2.34 -16.77 -12.03
C LEU A 126 -1.14 -17.13 -11.15
N PHE A 127 -0.22 -16.18 -10.97
CA PHE A 127 0.95 -16.39 -10.11
C PHE A 127 0.55 -16.53 -8.63
N TYR A 128 -0.46 -15.80 -8.18
CA TYR A 128 -0.99 -15.93 -6.82
C TYR A 128 -1.47 -17.35 -6.52
N ILE A 129 -2.17 -18.00 -7.45
CA ILE A 129 -2.61 -19.39 -7.29
C ILE A 129 -1.42 -20.35 -7.28
N ILE A 130 -0.48 -20.19 -8.21
CA ILE A 130 0.69 -21.09 -8.33
C ILE A 130 1.59 -21.00 -7.09
N LEU A 131 1.82 -19.79 -6.60
CA LEU A 131 2.72 -19.55 -5.46
C LEU A 131 1.99 -19.59 -4.10
N TRP A 132 0.66 -19.73 -4.09
CA TRP A 132 -0.15 -19.75 -2.87
C TRP A 132 0.37 -20.73 -1.80
N PRO A 133 0.70 -22.01 -2.12
CA PRO A 133 1.17 -22.96 -1.11
C PRO A 133 2.49 -22.51 -0.47
N LEU A 134 3.37 -21.88 -1.25
CA LEU A 134 4.66 -21.39 -0.78
C LEU A 134 4.48 -20.12 0.09
N SER A 135 3.56 -19.25 -0.29
CA SER A 135 3.19 -18.06 0.50
C SER A 135 2.60 -18.45 1.85
N VAL A 136 1.70 -19.45 1.88
CA VAL A 136 1.11 -19.97 3.13
C VAL A 136 2.20 -20.55 4.04
N PHE A 137 3.14 -21.32 3.48
CA PHE A 137 4.26 -21.85 4.24
C PHE A 137 5.14 -20.72 4.82
N SER A 138 5.47 -19.70 4.04
CA SER A 138 6.23 -18.53 4.47
C SER A 138 5.53 -17.78 5.60
N THR A 139 4.23 -17.55 5.45
CA THR A 139 3.39 -16.88 6.48
C THR A 139 3.31 -17.72 7.76
N TRP A 140 3.17 -19.03 7.64
CA TRP A 140 3.17 -19.94 8.78
C TRP A 140 4.52 -19.87 9.53
N LEU A 141 5.64 -19.91 8.81
CA LEU A 141 6.98 -19.80 9.39
C LEU A 141 7.18 -18.45 10.09
N SER A 142 6.72 -17.36 9.48
CA SER A 142 6.76 -16.02 10.08
C SER A 142 5.95 -15.94 11.37
N ARG A 143 4.73 -16.49 11.38
CA ARG A 143 3.89 -16.57 12.60
C ARG A 143 4.54 -17.42 13.71
N LEU A 144 5.22 -18.50 13.33
CA LEU A 144 5.97 -19.33 14.26
C LEU A 144 7.10 -18.53 14.94
N MET A 145 7.88 -17.78 14.14
CA MET A 145 8.96 -16.93 14.64
C MET A 145 8.44 -15.82 15.56
N LEU A 146 7.36 -15.14 15.19
CA LEU A 146 6.73 -14.11 16.01
C LEU A 146 6.22 -14.66 17.34
N ARG A 147 5.69 -15.90 17.34
CA ARG A 147 5.27 -16.59 18.56
C ARG A 147 6.44 -16.88 19.50
N ILE A 148 7.61 -17.25 18.96
CA ILE A 148 8.84 -17.49 19.75
C ILE A 148 9.32 -16.18 20.40
N VAL A 149 9.22 -15.06 19.69
CA VAL A 149 9.61 -13.73 20.19
C VAL A 149 8.57 -13.15 21.18
N GLY A 150 7.39 -13.79 21.29
CA GLY A 150 6.34 -13.36 22.24
C GLY A 150 5.52 -12.16 21.79
N VAL A 151 5.60 -11.79 20.51
CA VAL A 151 4.79 -10.71 19.92
C VAL A 151 3.36 -11.19 19.69
N LYS A 152 2.38 -10.48 20.26
CA LYS A 152 0.95 -10.74 19.97
C LYS A 152 0.64 -10.27 18.55
N ILE A 153 0.23 -11.20 17.71
CA ILE A 153 -0.21 -10.92 16.33
C ILE A 153 -1.66 -10.43 16.41
N PRO A 154 -1.98 -9.21 15.94
CA PRO A 154 -3.37 -8.77 15.79
C PRO A 154 -4.12 -9.74 14.87
N LYS A 155 -5.39 -10.00 15.15
CA LYS A 155 -6.22 -10.83 14.28
C LYS A 155 -6.40 -10.12 12.94
N GLU A 156 -6.29 -10.89 11.85
CA GLU A 156 -6.43 -10.41 10.45
C GLU A 156 -7.76 -9.68 10.17
N GLU A 157 -8.77 -9.86 11.01
CA GLU A 157 -10.09 -9.22 10.88
C GLU A 157 -10.07 -7.69 11.06
N GLU A 158 -9.04 -7.13 11.72
CA GLU A 158 -8.94 -5.68 11.92
C GLU A 158 -8.26 -4.93 10.74
N LEU A 159 -7.58 -5.66 9.85
CA LEU A 159 -6.86 -5.06 8.70
C LEU A 159 -7.72 -4.90 7.43
N GLY A 160 -8.92 -5.49 7.42
CA GLY A 160 -9.83 -5.45 6.27
C GLY A 160 -10.90 -4.36 6.31
N ALA A 161 -11.06 -3.68 7.44
CA ALA A 161 -11.98 -2.55 7.56
C ALA A 161 -11.29 -1.25 7.13
N PHE A 162 -12.00 -0.39 6.42
CA PHE A 162 -11.56 0.98 6.18
C PHE A 162 -11.20 1.61 7.52
N THR A 163 -9.93 1.96 7.68
CA THR A 163 -9.45 2.60 8.89
C THR A 163 -9.78 4.09 8.80
N LYS A 164 -10.07 4.74 9.95
CA LYS A 164 -10.24 6.20 10.03
C LYS A 164 -9.12 6.93 9.25
N VAL A 165 -7.89 6.41 9.32
CA VAL A 165 -6.70 6.94 8.63
C VAL A 165 -6.84 6.89 7.09
N ASP A 166 -7.41 5.82 6.53
CA ASP A 166 -7.61 5.71 5.07
C ASP A 166 -8.65 6.71 4.58
N LEU A 167 -9.69 6.91 5.39
CA LEU A 167 -10.76 7.87 5.10
C LEU A 167 -10.25 9.31 5.21
N ASP A 168 -9.48 9.62 6.24
CA ASP A 168 -8.86 10.93 6.48
C ASP A 168 -7.88 11.30 5.36
N TYR A 169 -7.05 10.33 4.91
CA TYR A 169 -6.16 10.52 3.77
C TYR A 169 -6.91 10.85 2.47
N LEU A 170 -8.06 10.20 2.22
CA LEU A 170 -8.88 10.47 1.03
C LEU A 170 -9.52 11.86 1.08
N LEU A 171 -10.03 12.25 2.24
CA LEU A 171 -10.55 13.59 2.44
C LEU A 171 -9.47 14.65 2.21
N GLN A 172 -8.29 14.44 2.81
CA GLN A 172 -7.16 15.36 2.65
C GLN A 172 -6.73 15.45 1.18
N SER A 173 -6.68 14.33 0.46
CA SER A 173 -6.35 14.32 -0.96
C SER A 173 -7.39 15.02 -1.84
N SER A 174 -8.66 14.98 -1.44
CA SER A 174 -9.75 15.68 -2.11
C SER A 174 -9.69 17.20 -1.84
N ILE A 175 -9.39 17.58 -0.61
CA ILE A 175 -9.18 18.98 -0.22
C ILE A 175 -7.96 19.57 -0.94
N ASP A 176 -6.84 18.86 -0.97
CA ASP A 176 -5.60 19.28 -1.65
C ASP A 176 -5.77 19.39 -3.17
N SER A 177 -6.74 18.66 -3.74
CA SER A 177 -7.08 18.72 -5.17
C SER A 177 -8.04 19.86 -5.52
N ALA A 178 -8.75 20.41 -4.54
CA ALA A 178 -9.59 21.58 -4.71
C ALA A 178 -8.72 22.83 -4.93
N LYS A 179 -9.04 23.63 -5.95
CA LYS A 179 -8.23 24.79 -6.35
C LYS A 179 -8.39 26.01 -5.43
N SER A 180 -9.42 26.02 -4.58
CA SER A 180 -9.70 27.07 -3.61
C SER A 180 -10.58 26.53 -2.47
N ASP A 181 -10.53 27.18 -1.31
CA ASP A 181 -11.38 26.85 -0.14
C ASP A 181 -12.90 26.96 -0.44
N ASP A 182 -13.27 27.78 -1.42
CA ASP A 182 -14.66 27.96 -1.84
C ASP A 182 -15.19 26.78 -2.71
N ASP A 183 -14.28 25.95 -3.25
CA ASP A 183 -14.63 24.76 -4.06
C ASP A 183 -14.81 23.50 -3.18
N ILE A 184 -14.59 23.60 -1.87
CA ILE A 184 -14.82 22.48 -0.95
C ILE A 184 -16.28 22.47 -0.55
N ASP A 185 -17.02 21.45 -1.02
CA ASP A 185 -18.41 21.24 -0.68
C ASP A 185 -18.62 21.17 0.84
N ASP A 186 -19.67 21.77 1.34
CA ASP A 186 -20.01 21.78 2.78
C ASP A 186 -20.18 20.35 3.33
N GLU A 187 -20.57 19.40 2.46
CA GLU A 187 -20.67 17.99 2.77
C GLU A 187 -19.32 17.38 3.17
N VAL A 188 -18.22 17.77 2.52
CA VAL A 188 -16.85 17.31 2.84
C VAL A 188 -16.45 17.80 4.23
N LYS A 189 -16.76 19.07 4.57
CA LYS A 189 -16.48 19.64 5.89
C LYS A 189 -17.29 18.96 7.00
N ILE A 190 -18.57 18.67 6.73
CA ILE A 190 -19.43 17.94 7.66
C ILE A 190 -18.89 16.54 7.91
N PHE A 191 -18.44 15.86 6.85
CA PHE A 191 -17.90 14.51 6.96
C PHE A 191 -16.57 14.49 7.74
N GLN A 192 -15.69 15.45 7.52
CA GLN A 192 -14.46 15.62 8.29
C GLN A 192 -14.74 15.83 9.77
N ASN A 193 -15.67 16.74 10.09
CA ASN A 193 -16.10 16.99 11.46
C ASN A 193 -16.71 15.75 12.12
N ALA A 194 -17.42 14.90 11.34
CA ALA A 194 -17.96 13.64 11.83
C ALA A 194 -16.89 12.60 12.15
N LEU A 195 -15.79 12.58 11.41
CA LEU A 195 -14.64 11.71 11.70
C LEU A 195 -13.90 12.13 12.97
N ASP A 196 -13.82 13.42 13.24
CA ASP A 196 -13.15 13.98 14.43
C ASP A 196 -14.04 13.97 15.69
N PHE A 197 -15.35 13.79 15.49
CA PHE A 197 -16.34 13.80 16.58
C PHE A 197 -16.02 12.82 17.73
N PRO A 198 -15.56 11.56 17.50
CA PRO A 198 -15.24 10.64 18.59
C PRO A 198 -14.12 11.12 19.51
N ASP A 199 -13.21 11.96 18.99
CA ASP A 199 -12.07 12.50 19.74
C ASP A 199 -12.39 13.87 20.36
N THR A 200 -13.51 14.49 19.97
CA THR A 200 -13.94 15.81 20.45
C THR A 200 -14.56 15.70 21.84
N LYS A 201 -14.04 16.47 22.80
CA LYS A 201 -14.56 16.48 24.15
C LYS A 201 -15.71 17.46 24.26
N VAL A 202 -16.72 17.12 25.06
CA VAL A 202 -17.88 17.98 25.31
C VAL A 202 -17.47 19.41 25.74
N ARG A 203 -16.36 19.53 26.50
CA ARG A 203 -15.84 20.85 26.94
C ARG A 203 -15.37 21.74 25.78
N ASP A 204 -15.01 21.14 24.63
CA ASP A 204 -14.50 21.87 23.47
C ASP A 204 -15.66 22.41 22.61
N CYS A 205 -16.89 21.89 22.82
CA CYS A 205 -18.10 22.29 22.13
C CYS A 205 -19.08 23.13 23.02
N MET A 206 -18.86 23.14 24.35
CA MET A 206 -19.74 23.85 25.25
C MET A 206 -19.32 25.32 25.43
N VAL A 207 -20.30 26.20 25.62
CA VAL A 207 -20.04 27.56 26.10
C VAL A 207 -19.73 27.50 27.59
N PRO A 208 -18.53 27.93 28.05
CA PRO A 208 -18.21 27.97 29.47
C PRO A 208 -19.20 28.82 30.22
N ARG A 209 -19.54 28.45 31.48
CA ARG A 209 -20.48 29.18 32.29
C ARG A 209 -20.13 30.67 32.46
N THR A 210 -18.85 31.00 32.40
CA THR A 210 -18.34 32.38 32.50
C THR A 210 -18.63 33.23 31.26
N GLU A 211 -18.94 32.60 30.12
CA GLU A 211 -19.22 33.28 28.85
C GLU A 211 -20.72 33.28 28.49
N ILE A 212 -21.54 32.63 29.32
CA ILE A 212 -22.97 32.63 29.13
C ILE A 212 -23.54 33.98 29.58
N ASN A 213 -24.06 34.74 28.65
CA ASN A 213 -24.87 35.92 28.96
C ASN A 213 -26.28 35.44 29.32
N ALA A 214 -26.56 35.37 30.60
CA ALA A 214 -27.87 34.98 31.11
C ALA A 214 -28.51 36.16 31.88
N VAL A 215 -29.81 36.30 31.72
CA VAL A 215 -30.60 37.29 32.42
C VAL A 215 -31.60 36.56 33.32
N ASP A 216 -31.74 36.99 34.54
CA ASP A 216 -32.70 36.43 35.47
C ASP A 216 -34.10 36.91 35.06
N THR A 217 -35.04 35.96 34.87
CA THR A 217 -36.42 36.27 34.46
C THR A 217 -37.22 36.99 35.55
N ASP A 218 -36.76 36.91 36.81
CA ASP A 218 -37.46 37.57 37.93
C ASP A 218 -37.02 39.02 38.10
N ASP A 219 -35.84 39.39 37.60
CA ASP A 219 -35.24 40.72 37.75
C ASP A 219 -35.24 41.56 36.46
N CYS A 220 -35.63 41.00 35.31
CA CYS A 220 -35.55 41.72 34.03
C CYS A 220 -36.84 41.67 33.23
N THR A 221 -37.31 42.85 32.81
CA THR A 221 -38.48 42.99 31.93
C THR A 221 -38.05 42.92 30.44
N VAL A 222 -38.99 42.51 29.57
CA VAL A 222 -38.74 42.42 28.12
C VAL A 222 -38.31 43.76 27.51
N GLU A 223 -38.66 44.88 28.13
CA GLU A 223 -38.29 46.23 27.70
C GLU A 223 -36.83 46.59 27.99
N GLU A 224 -36.19 45.94 28.95
CA GLU A 224 -34.77 46.13 29.28
C GLU A 224 -33.82 45.24 28.42
N LEU A 225 -34.35 44.32 27.62
CA LEU A 225 -33.63 43.43 26.72
C LEU A 225 -33.52 43.94 25.27
N GLN A 226 -34.16 45.07 24.94
CA GLN A 226 -34.05 45.78 23.65
C GLN A 226 -32.95 46.85 23.69
#